data_049e2771399eaeeed7c7829c74b58c47
#
_entry.id   049e2771399eaeeed7c7829c74b58c47
#
_cell.length_a   1.000
_cell.length_b   1.000
_cell.length_c   1.000
_cell.angle_alpha   90.00
_cell.angle_beta   90.00
_cell.angle_gamma   90.00
#
_symmetry.space_group_name_H-M   'P 1'
#
loop_
_entity.id
_entity.type
_entity.pdbx_description
1 polymer ?
#
loop_
_entity_poly.entity_id
_entity_poly.type
_entity_poly.pdbx_seq_one_letter_code
_entity_poly.pdbx_strand_id
1 'polypeptide(L)'
;MRTHPLPWNHRETHVTDPLTGFLTTLDLVDTGARTTEDIFTGPSQSMPNGRVFGGQVLAQSLVAATRTVDDDRAVHSLHGYFLRPGDASADITFAVDRIHDGRSFSTRRAQAYQNGVPILSAILSFQTEDHGLEHQIDMPEGLPAPDSLPSAAEVLSTVDHPVARTWARERAFDMRHIPGPLYFTVEGEREARQAVWIKSLGELPDDPNLHRAALVYASDYTILEPVMRKHDVAWARPDLKMASLDHAMWWHRFARADEWLLYTQSSPSASGGRGLALGRIYDLDGRLIASVAQEGMVRVKG
;
A
#
# COMPACT_ATOMS: atom_id res chain seq x y z
N MET A 1 -24.10 -35.33 -17.37
CA MET A 1 -23.35 -34.32 -16.63
C MET A 1 -23.38 -33.05 -17.45
N ARG A 2 -24.12 -32.01 -17.02
CA ARG A 2 -24.21 -30.73 -17.72
C ARG A 2 -23.30 -29.75 -17.00
N THR A 3 -22.23 -29.31 -17.65
CA THR A 3 -21.36 -28.24 -17.21
C THR A 3 -22.05 -26.92 -17.46
N HIS A 4 -22.40 -26.19 -16.40
CA HIS A 4 -22.85 -24.80 -16.52
C HIS A 4 -21.61 -23.90 -16.56
N PRO A 5 -21.44 -23.05 -17.59
CA PRO A 5 -20.48 -21.98 -17.58
C PRO A 5 -20.99 -20.87 -16.67
N LEU A 6 -20.13 -20.37 -15.79
CA LEU A 6 -20.37 -19.18 -14.98
C LEU A 6 -20.44 -17.94 -15.89
N PRO A 7 -21.40 -17.01 -15.70
CA PRO A 7 -21.53 -15.84 -16.54
C PRO A 7 -20.50 -14.77 -16.12
N TRP A 8 -19.39 -14.70 -16.82
CA TRP A 8 -18.52 -13.53 -16.78
C TRP A 8 -19.10 -12.47 -17.70
N ASN A 9 -19.75 -11.46 -17.15
CA ASN A 9 -20.12 -10.25 -17.86
C ASN A 9 -18.82 -9.51 -18.24
N HIS A 10 -18.43 -9.57 -19.50
CA HIS A 10 -17.47 -8.67 -20.10
C HIS A 10 -18.07 -7.26 -20.15
N ARG A 11 -17.94 -6.48 -19.09
CA ARG A 11 -17.89 -5.03 -19.28
C ARG A 11 -16.54 -4.76 -19.93
N GLU A 12 -16.54 -4.20 -21.13
CA GLU A 12 -15.37 -3.59 -21.75
C GLU A 12 -14.91 -2.48 -20.79
N THR A 13 -13.97 -2.79 -19.93
CA THR A 13 -13.27 -1.78 -19.14
C THR A 13 -12.37 -1.05 -20.12
N HIS A 14 -12.66 0.22 -20.42
CA HIS A 14 -11.66 1.11 -20.94
C HIS A 14 -10.44 0.98 -20.03
N VAL A 15 -9.34 0.46 -20.59
CA VAL A 15 -8.07 0.32 -19.86
C VAL A 15 -7.58 1.76 -19.62
N THR A 16 -7.97 2.33 -18.49
CA THR A 16 -7.40 3.59 -18.03
C THR A 16 -5.94 3.30 -17.70
N ASP A 17 -5.02 4.17 -18.10
CA ASP A 17 -3.62 4.11 -17.70
C ASP A 17 -3.53 3.91 -16.18
N PRO A 18 -2.72 2.94 -15.67
CA PRO A 18 -2.67 2.61 -14.24
C PRO A 18 -2.36 3.79 -13.32
N LEU A 19 -1.49 4.70 -13.78
CA LEU A 19 -1.18 5.91 -13.01
C LEU A 19 -2.38 6.86 -12.93
N THR A 20 -3.07 7.07 -14.05
CA THR A 20 -4.32 7.85 -14.08
C THR A 20 -5.39 7.22 -13.19
N GLY A 21 -5.52 5.89 -13.20
CA GLY A 21 -6.42 5.15 -12.30
C GLY A 21 -6.08 5.36 -10.83
N PHE A 22 -4.81 5.31 -10.48
CA PHE A 22 -4.31 5.60 -9.13
C PHE A 22 -4.63 7.04 -8.70
N LEU A 23 -4.31 8.04 -9.52
CA LEU A 23 -4.57 9.45 -9.23
C LEU A 23 -6.08 9.73 -9.07
N THR A 24 -6.91 9.17 -9.94
CA THR A 24 -8.38 9.27 -9.85
C THR A 24 -8.89 8.67 -8.53
N THR A 25 -8.31 7.58 -8.07
CA THR A 25 -8.68 6.95 -6.80
C THR A 25 -8.41 7.88 -5.60
N LEU A 26 -7.34 8.67 -5.65
CA LEU A 26 -6.98 9.61 -4.60
C LEU A 26 -7.71 10.96 -4.68
N ASP A 27 -8.42 11.24 -5.77
CA ASP A 27 -9.20 12.47 -5.92
C ASP A 27 -10.55 12.33 -5.20
N LEU A 28 -10.51 12.52 -3.88
CA LEU A 28 -11.70 12.43 -3.03
C LEU A 28 -12.61 13.65 -3.20
N VAL A 29 -13.92 13.41 -3.13
CA VAL A 29 -14.94 14.45 -3.12
C VAL A 29 -15.27 14.83 -1.68
N ASP A 30 -15.13 16.11 -1.31
CA ASP A 30 -15.70 16.65 -0.07
C ASP A 30 -17.22 16.75 -0.24
N THR A 31 -17.96 16.03 0.58
CA THR A 31 -19.44 16.01 0.50
C THR A 31 -20.07 17.29 1.07
N GLY A 32 -19.30 18.13 1.75
CA GLY A 32 -19.81 19.29 2.48
C GLY A 32 -20.64 18.93 3.72
N ALA A 33 -20.88 17.66 3.97
CA ALA A 33 -21.59 17.22 5.17
C ALA A 33 -20.67 17.35 6.37
N ARG A 34 -21.10 18.16 7.35
CA ARG A 34 -20.33 18.44 8.57
C ARG A 34 -21.25 18.29 9.76
N THR A 35 -20.91 17.31 10.59
CA THR A 35 -21.48 17.13 11.90
C THR A 35 -20.38 17.37 12.93
N THR A 36 -19.87 16.32 13.55
CA THR A 36 -18.64 16.29 14.35
C THR A 36 -17.43 15.83 13.52
N GLU A 37 -17.65 15.38 12.27
CA GLU A 37 -16.65 14.80 11.37
C GLU A 37 -16.70 15.50 10.01
N ASP A 38 -15.57 15.57 9.33
CA ASP A 38 -15.48 15.96 7.91
C ASP A 38 -15.68 14.69 7.05
N ILE A 39 -16.54 14.77 6.04
CA ILE A 39 -16.94 13.60 5.25
C ILE A 39 -16.49 13.73 3.79
N PHE A 40 -15.73 12.73 3.35
CA PHE A 40 -15.26 12.60 1.98
C PHE A 40 -15.75 11.30 1.36
N THR A 41 -15.82 11.26 0.02
CA THR A 41 -16.08 10.02 -0.72
C THR A 41 -15.03 9.84 -1.81
N GLY A 42 -14.70 8.60 -2.12
CA GLY A 42 -13.80 8.26 -3.21
C GLY A 42 -14.13 6.92 -3.85
N PRO A 43 -13.75 6.73 -5.12
CA PRO A 43 -14.00 5.50 -5.84
C PRO A 43 -13.11 4.37 -5.33
N SER A 44 -13.51 3.12 -5.60
CA SER A 44 -12.65 1.95 -5.44
C SER A 44 -12.07 1.54 -6.80
N GLN A 45 -10.80 1.10 -6.80
CA GLN A 45 -10.23 0.45 -7.98
C GLN A 45 -10.81 -0.95 -8.15
N SER A 46 -11.05 -1.33 -9.40
CA SER A 46 -11.43 -2.69 -9.73
C SER A 46 -10.26 -3.63 -9.40
N MET A 47 -10.55 -4.71 -8.67
CA MET A 47 -9.56 -5.72 -8.29
C MET A 47 -10.06 -7.12 -8.71
N PRO A 48 -9.18 -8.00 -9.22
CA PRO A 48 -9.58 -9.33 -9.71
C PRO A 48 -10.30 -10.20 -8.69
N ASN A 49 -10.00 -10.00 -7.40
CA ASN A 49 -10.62 -10.73 -6.29
C ASN A 49 -11.88 -10.04 -5.74
N GLY A 50 -12.31 -8.91 -6.33
CA GLY A 50 -13.47 -8.13 -5.91
C GLY A 50 -13.31 -7.39 -4.57
N ARG A 51 -12.12 -7.36 -3.99
CA ARG A 51 -11.86 -6.71 -2.70
C ARG A 51 -11.05 -5.44 -2.88
N VAL A 52 -11.36 -4.43 -2.08
CA VAL A 52 -10.54 -3.20 -2.02
C VAL A 52 -9.11 -3.55 -1.60
N PHE A 53 -8.13 -2.98 -2.29
CA PHE A 53 -6.73 -3.08 -1.92
C PHE A 53 -6.44 -2.29 -0.63
N GLY A 54 -5.69 -2.89 0.31
CA GLY A 54 -5.42 -2.25 1.61
C GLY A 54 -4.66 -0.94 1.47
N GLY A 55 -3.64 -0.90 0.63
CA GLY A 55 -2.88 0.31 0.34
C GLY A 55 -3.75 1.44 -0.23
N GLN A 56 -4.79 1.12 -1.01
CA GLN A 56 -5.73 2.11 -1.52
C GLN A 56 -6.48 2.80 -0.38
N VAL A 57 -7.13 2.02 0.49
CA VAL A 57 -7.95 2.61 1.56
C VAL A 57 -7.11 3.37 2.59
N LEU A 58 -5.85 2.95 2.83
CA LEU A 58 -4.89 3.69 3.64
C LEU A 58 -4.53 5.05 3.01
N ALA A 59 -4.18 5.05 1.72
CA ALA A 59 -3.82 6.26 0.99
C ALA A 59 -4.98 7.26 0.92
N GLN A 60 -6.20 6.78 0.63
CA GLN A 60 -7.41 7.60 0.64
C GLN A 60 -7.71 8.17 2.05
N SER A 61 -7.52 7.37 3.12
CA SER A 61 -7.68 7.84 4.50
C SER A 61 -6.67 8.93 4.86
N LEU A 62 -5.41 8.81 4.36
CA LEU A 62 -4.39 9.84 4.51
C LEU A 62 -4.80 11.12 3.78
N VAL A 63 -5.23 11.03 2.52
CA VAL A 63 -5.70 12.19 1.74
C VAL A 63 -6.87 12.89 2.44
N ALA A 64 -7.87 12.13 2.90
CA ALA A 64 -9.01 12.68 3.64
C ALA A 64 -8.56 13.41 4.90
N ALA A 65 -7.69 12.81 5.71
CA ALA A 65 -7.16 13.41 6.93
C ALA A 65 -6.33 14.67 6.66
N THR A 66 -5.48 14.66 5.63
CA THR A 66 -4.64 15.80 5.23
C THR A 66 -5.48 17.01 4.85
N ARG A 67 -6.63 16.84 4.21
CA ARG A 67 -7.55 17.94 3.85
C ARG A 67 -8.23 18.63 5.06
N THR A 68 -7.98 18.15 6.28
CA THR A 68 -8.56 18.68 7.53
C THR A 68 -7.55 19.35 8.45
N VAL A 69 -6.28 19.40 8.06
CA VAL A 69 -5.20 20.11 8.78
C VAL A 69 -4.74 21.31 7.99
N ASP A 70 -4.02 22.23 8.62
CA ASP A 70 -3.42 23.40 7.96
C ASP A 70 -2.27 22.96 7.03
N ASP A 71 -2.00 23.74 5.98
CA ASP A 71 -1.04 23.42 4.92
C ASP A 71 0.42 23.31 5.41
N ASP A 72 0.74 23.91 6.56
CA ASP A 72 2.05 23.85 7.20
C ASP A 72 2.30 22.53 7.96
N ARG A 73 1.34 21.60 7.96
CA ARG A 73 1.37 20.33 8.71
C ARG A 73 1.53 19.14 7.80
N ALA A 74 2.66 18.46 7.96
CA ALA A 74 2.94 17.22 7.26
C ALA A 74 2.58 16.00 8.10
N VAL A 75 1.98 14.96 7.51
CA VAL A 75 1.83 13.68 8.19
C VAL A 75 3.20 13.10 8.49
N HIS A 76 3.40 12.63 9.72
CA HIS A 76 4.61 11.92 10.13
C HIS A 76 4.34 10.49 10.61
N SER A 77 3.09 10.15 10.97
CA SER A 77 2.74 8.77 11.29
C SER A 77 1.28 8.44 10.99
N LEU A 78 1.05 7.17 10.67
CA LEU A 78 -0.25 6.55 10.47
C LEU A 78 -0.28 5.18 11.14
N HIS A 79 -1.37 4.85 11.85
CA HIS A 79 -1.63 3.53 12.42
C HIS A 79 -3.07 3.14 12.13
N GLY A 80 -3.27 2.06 11.37
CA GLY A 80 -4.59 1.62 10.95
C GLY A 80 -4.84 0.15 11.15
N TYR A 81 -6.10 -0.21 11.46
CA TYR A 81 -6.59 -1.58 11.50
C TYR A 81 -7.58 -1.82 10.38
N PHE A 82 -7.37 -2.89 9.62
CA PHE A 82 -8.33 -3.41 8.65
C PHE A 82 -9.39 -4.22 9.41
N LEU A 83 -10.63 -3.77 9.33
CA LEU A 83 -11.72 -4.33 10.12
C LEU A 83 -12.53 -5.37 9.34
N ARG A 84 -12.71 -5.14 8.03
CA ARG A 84 -13.47 -5.99 7.11
C ARG A 84 -12.96 -5.87 5.69
N PRO A 85 -13.14 -6.91 4.84
CA PRO A 85 -12.92 -6.78 3.41
C PRO A 85 -13.84 -5.72 2.81
N GLY A 86 -13.27 -4.77 2.08
CA GLY A 86 -14.04 -3.82 1.26
C GLY A 86 -14.47 -4.44 -0.07
N ASP A 87 -15.56 -3.96 -0.64
CA ASP A 87 -16.08 -4.31 -1.97
C ASP A 87 -15.51 -3.34 -3.02
N ALA A 88 -14.72 -3.86 -3.97
CA ALA A 88 -14.10 -3.06 -5.03
C ALA A 88 -15.11 -2.50 -6.05
N SER A 89 -16.39 -2.87 -5.98
CA SER A 89 -17.45 -2.32 -6.83
C SER A 89 -18.20 -1.14 -6.21
N ALA A 90 -17.93 -0.80 -4.96
CA ALA A 90 -18.60 0.25 -4.21
C ALA A 90 -17.64 1.37 -3.83
N ASP A 91 -18.13 2.61 -3.83
CA ASP A 91 -17.40 3.76 -3.33
C ASP A 91 -17.15 3.66 -1.82
N ILE A 92 -16.14 4.38 -1.35
CA ILE A 92 -15.76 4.43 0.06
C ILE A 92 -16.08 5.81 0.62
N THR A 93 -16.72 5.85 1.77
CA THR A 93 -16.94 7.08 2.56
C THR A 93 -15.90 7.16 3.66
N PHE A 94 -15.22 8.30 3.78
CA PHE A 94 -14.24 8.58 4.81
C PHE A 94 -14.81 9.63 5.77
N ALA A 95 -14.90 9.27 7.05
CA ALA A 95 -15.26 10.19 8.13
C ALA A 95 -13.99 10.54 8.91
N VAL A 96 -13.67 11.83 8.98
CA VAL A 96 -12.45 12.33 9.64
C VAL A 96 -12.82 13.12 10.89
N ASP A 97 -12.36 12.60 12.02
CA ASP A 97 -12.47 13.23 13.34
C ASP A 97 -11.24 14.10 13.61
N ARG A 98 -11.44 15.35 14.01
CA ARG A 98 -10.38 16.24 14.48
C ARG A 98 -10.11 16.02 15.97
N ILE A 99 -9.32 14.98 16.31
CA ILE A 99 -9.08 14.57 17.70
C ILE A 99 -8.34 15.64 18.49
N HIS A 100 -7.30 16.23 17.86
CA HIS A 100 -6.46 17.22 18.51
C HIS A 100 -5.85 18.20 17.50
N ASP A 101 -5.85 19.47 17.88
CA ASP A 101 -5.10 20.55 17.20
C ASP A 101 -4.28 21.30 18.25
N GLY A 102 -2.99 20.98 18.30
CA GLY A 102 -2.01 21.65 19.16
C GLY A 102 -1.15 22.65 18.38
N ARG A 103 -0.21 23.27 19.06
CA ARG A 103 0.70 24.25 18.46
C ARG A 103 1.58 23.61 17.35
N SER A 104 2.17 22.46 17.61
CA SER A 104 3.10 21.77 16.68
C SER A 104 2.53 20.48 16.10
N PHE A 105 1.57 19.84 16.76
CA PHE A 105 1.01 18.55 16.36
C PHE A 105 -0.50 18.62 16.22
N SER A 106 -1.02 17.92 15.19
CA SER A 106 -2.44 17.65 15.03
C SER A 106 -2.67 16.14 14.90
N THR A 107 -3.81 15.67 15.42
CA THR A 107 -4.19 14.25 15.31
C THR A 107 -5.56 14.14 14.68
N ARG A 108 -5.69 13.21 13.72
CA ARG A 108 -6.93 12.88 13.02
C ARG A 108 -7.22 11.39 13.15
N ARG A 109 -8.50 11.05 13.33
CA ARG A 109 -8.96 9.69 13.11
C ARG A 109 -9.72 9.65 11.79
N ALA A 110 -9.30 8.82 10.87
CA ALA A 110 -10.01 8.54 9.63
C ALA A 110 -10.64 7.15 9.70
N GLN A 111 -11.96 7.08 9.48
CA GLN A 111 -12.68 5.83 9.38
C GLN A 111 -13.25 5.68 7.97
N ALA A 112 -12.93 4.56 7.31
CA ALA A 112 -13.45 4.24 5.99
C ALA A 112 -14.65 3.31 6.08
N TYR A 113 -15.73 3.65 5.40
CA TYR A 113 -17.00 2.93 5.43
C TYR A 113 -17.45 2.53 4.02
N GLN A 114 -18.08 1.37 3.93
CA GLN A 114 -18.91 0.99 2.79
C GLN A 114 -20.28 0.51 3.31
N ASN A 115 -21.36 1.02 2.71
CA ASN A 115 -22.74 0.70 3.11
C ASN A 115 -22.99 0.88 4.63
N GLY A 116 -22.40 1.93 5.25
CA GLY A 116 -22.52 2.22 6.67
C GLY A 116 -21.69 1.31 7.60
N VAL A 117 -20.88 0.39 7.04
CA VAL A 117 -20.07 -0.55 7.83
C VAL A 117 -18.59 -0.15 7.73
N PRO A 118 -17.87 0.00 8.86
CA PRO A 118 -16.46 0.36 8.83
C PRO A 118 -15.60 -0.79 8.29
N ILE A 119 -14.75 -0.48 7.30
CA ILE A 119 -13.79 -1.40 6.70
C ILE A 119 -12.36 -1.13 7.19
N LEU A 120 -12.04 0.12 7.59
CA LEU A 120 -10.77 0.52 8.17
C LEU A 120 -11.00 1.60 9.24
N SER A 121 -10.13 1.61 10.25
CA SER A 121 -10.01 2.74 11.20
C SER A 121 -8.52 3.06 11.38
N ALA A 122 -8.13 4.31 11.15
CA ALA A 122 -6.76 4.77 11.26
C ALA A 122 -6.66 6.05 12.08
N ILE A 123 -5.54 6.19 12.81
CA ILE A 123 -5.15 7.42 13.48
C ILE A 123 -3.88 7.94 12.80
N LEU A 124 -3.89 9.23 12.47
CA LEU A 124 -2.82 9.93 11.79
C LEU A 124 -2.35 11.11 12.64
N SER A 125 -1.05 11.30 12.71
CA SER A 125 -0.44 12.45 13.37
C SER A 125 0.33 13.30 12.37
N PHE A 126 0.16 14.62 12.52
CA PHE A 126 0.73 15.65 11.66
C PHE A 126 1.58 16.60 12.49
N GLN A 127 2.62 17.15 11.90
CA GLN A 127 3.54 18.06 12.56
C GLN A 127 3.89 19.23 11.65
N THR A 128 4.05 20.43 12.24
CA THR A 128 4.74 21.55 11.58
C THR A 128 6.22 21.22 11.43
N GLU A 129 6.91 21.85 10.48
CA GLU A 129 8.36 21.68 10.34
C GLU A 129 9.07 22.04 11.64
N ASP A 130 10.02 21.21 12.06
CA ASP A 130 10.82 21.41 13.27
C ASP A 130 12.21 20.82 13.09
N HIS A 131 13.17 21.32 13.88
CA HIS A 131 14.57 20.89 13.85
C HIS A 131 14.95 20.26 15.20
N GLY A 132 15.74 19.18 15.16
CA GLY A 132 16.11 18.46 16.37
C GLY A 132 17.30 17.53 16.20
N LEU A 133 17.38 16.53 17.04
CA LEU A 133 18.39 15.48 16.94
C LEU A 133 18.12 14.59 15.73
N GLU A 134 19.17 14.24 14.99
CA GLU A 134 19.07 13.41 13.78
C GLU A 134 19.98 12.19 13.88
N HIS A 135 19.46 11.06 13.49
CA HIS A 135 20.16 9.84 13.18
C HIS A 135 19.28 8.93 12.31
N GLN A 136 19.86 7.96 11.66
CA GLN A 136 19.16 6.91 10.92
C GLN A 136 19.97 5.61 10.93
N ILE A 137 19.34 4.51 10.56
CA ILE A 137 20.02 3.27 10.21
C ILE A 137 20.44 3.34 8.73
N ASP A 138 21.63 2.86 8.41
CA ASP A 138 22.18 2.91 7.07
C ASP A 138 21.38 2.02 6.08
N MET A 139 21.35 2.46 4.83
CA MET A 139 20.81 1.66 3.72
C MET A 139 21.76 0.45 3.50
N PRO A 140 21.22 -0.77 3.28
CA PRO A 140 22.05 -1.93 2.96
C PRO A 140 22.86 -1.71 1.68
N GLU A 141 24.14 -2.07 1.74
CA GLU A 141 25.07 -1.98 0.61
C GLU A 141 25.07 -3.26 -0.25
N GLY A 142 25.61 -3.15 -1.47
CA GLY A 142 25.85 -4.30 -2.34
C GLY A 142 24.59 -4.86 -3.02
N LEU A 143 23.47 -4.17 -2.95
CA LEU A 143 22.25 -4.57 -3.68
C LEU A 143 22.35 -4.14 -5.16
N PRO A 144 21.81 -4.95 -6.08
CA PRO A 144 21.78 -4.60 -7.50
C PRO A 144 20.96 -3.33 -7.72
N ALA A 145 21.41 -2.49 -8.66
CA ALA A 145 20.70 -1.29 -9.06
C ALA A 145 19.36 -1.64 -9.74
N PRO A 146 18.34 -0.79 -9.66
CA PRO A 146 17.02 -1.10 -10.21
C PRO A 146 17.06 -1.45 -11.70
N ASP A 147 17.83 -0.74 -12.52
CA ASP A 147 17.90 -0.95 -13.95
C ASP A 147 18.56 -2.27 -14.38
N SER A 148 19.21 -2.96 -13.44
CA SER A 148 19.79 -4.31 -13.67
C SER A 148 18.81 -5.46 -13.38
N LEU A 149 17.61 -5.16 -12.90
CA LEU A 149 16.60 -6.13 -12.47
C LEU A 149 15.38 -6.07 -13.40
N PRO A 150 14.73 -7.21 -13.69
CA PRO A 150 13.46 -7.20 -14.40
C PRO A 150 12.36 -6.56 -13.54
N SER A 151 11.47 -5.81 -14.18
CA SER A 151 10.27 -5.31 -13.52
C SER A 151 9.26 -6.44 -13.21
N ALA A 152 8.42 -6.22 -12.23
CA ALA A 152 7.30 -7.13 -11.93
C ALA A 152 6.40 -7.36 -13.16
N ALA A 153 6.16 -6.32 -13.96
CA ALA A 153 5.35 -6.40 -15.17
C ALA A 153 6.03 -7.28 -16.24
N GLU A 154 7.34 -7.16 -16.46
CA GLU A 154 8.10 -8.01 -17.37
C GLU A 154 8.02 -9.48 -16.94
N VAL A 155 8.29 -9.79 -15.66
CA VAL A 155 8.21 -11.16 -15.13
C VAL A 155 6.80 -11.73 -15.31
N LEU A 156 5.78 -10.99 -14.93
CA LEU A 156 4.38 -11.43 -15.01
C LEU A 156 3.91 -11.59 -16.47
N SER A 157 4.46 -10.83 -17.42
CA SER A 157 4.10 -10.93 -18.83
C SER A 157 4.52 -12.26 -19.47
N THR A 158 5.51 -12.95 -18.90
CA THR A 158 5.97 -14.27 -19.36
C THR A 158 5.05 -15.41 -18.93
N VAL A 159 4.12 -15.16 -18.01
CA VAL A 159 3.25 -16.19 -17.42
C VAL A 159 1.88 -16.15 -18.08
N ASP A 160 1.50 -17.25 -18.75
CA ASP A 160 0.17 -17.37 -19.38
C ASP A 160 -0.89 -17.69 -18.31
N HIS A 161 -1.26 -16.68 -17.54
CA HIS A 161 -2.29 -16.77 -16.50
C HIS A 161 -3.09 -15.46 -16.42
N PRO A 162 -4.44 -15.49 -16.31
CA PRO A 162 -5.26 -14.28 -16.25
C PRO A 162 -4.84 -13.29 -15.16
N VAL A 163 -4.58 -13.78 -13.96
CA VAL A 163 -4.15 -12.95 -12.80
C VAL A 163 -2.79 -12.31 -13.06
N ALA A 164 -1.86 -13.01 -13.72
CA ALA A 164 -0.56 -12.44 -14.09
C ALA A 164 -0.72 -11.27 -15.06
N ARG A 165 -1.59 -11.41 -16.06
CA ARG A 165 -1.90 -10.34 -17.02
C ARG A 165 -2.51 -9.11 -16.33
N THR A 166 -3.41 -9.31 -15.36
CA THR A 166 -3.98 -8.23 -14.56
C THR A 166 -2.91 -7.53 -13.72
N TRP A 167 -2.14 -8.28 -12.95
CA TRP A 167 -1.08 -7.71 -12.11
C TRP A 167 0.01 -6.97 -12.91
N ALA A 168 0.30 -7.42 -14.13
CA ALA A 168 1.27 -6.77 -15.01
C ALA A 168 0.77 -5.41 -15.54
N ARG A 169 -0.55 -5.21 -15.64
CA ARG A 169 -1.15 -4.05 -16.34
C ARG A 169 -1.81 -3.03 -15.42
N GLU A 170 -2.25 -3.43 -14.23
CA GLU A 170 -3.10 -2.59 -13.38
C GLU A 170 -2.34 -1.91 -12.23
N ARG A 171 -1.07 -2.23 -12.01
CA ARG A 171 -0.26 -1.61 -10.97
C ARG A 171 0.28 -0.28 -11.42
N ALA A 172 0.10 0.75 -10.61
CA ALA A 172 0.61 2.10 -10.87
C ALA A 172 2.10 2.28 -10.52
N PHE A 173 2.77 1.21 -10.05
CA PHE A 173 4.17 1.24 -9.61
C PHE A 173 5.01 0.19 -10.33
N ASP A 174 6.20 0.60 -10.79
CA ASP A 174 7.27 -0.32 -11.16
C ASP A 174 7.87 -0.90 -9.88
N MET A 175 7.96 -2.23 -9.82
CA MET A 175 8.53 -2.97 -8.70
C MET A 175 9.55 -3.98 -9.21
N ARG A 176 10.74 -4.00 -8.59
CA ARG A 176 11.85 -4.88 -8.95
C ARG A 176 12.39 -5.57 -7.71
N HIS A 177 12.18 -6.89 -7.63
CA HIS A 177 12.43 -7.68 -6.44
C HIS A 177 13.87 -8.16 -6.32
N ILE A 178 14.39 -8.19 -5.09
CA ILE A 178 15.67 -8.75 -4.71
C ILE A 178 15.43 -9.76 -3.57
N PRO A 179 15.76 -11.03 -3.72
CA PRO A 179 16.51 -11.69 -4.80
C PRO A 179 15.67 -12.14 -6.00
N GLY A 180 14.39 -11.85 -6.05
CA GLY A 180 13.48 -12.22 -7.12
C GLY A 180 12.04 -12.29 -6.61
N PRO A 181 11.04 -12.29 -7.50
CA PRO A 181 9.63 -12.28 -7.14
C PRO A 181 9.15 -13.63 -6.56
N LEU A 182 7.95 -13.61 -5.98
CA LEU A 182 7.27 -14.81 -5.48
C LEU A 182 5.82 -14.93 -5.96
N TYR A 183 5.58 -14.57 -7.22
CA TYR A 183 4.23 -14.59 -7.78
C TYR A 183 3.68 -16.00 -7.97
N PHE A 184 4.39 -16.87 -8.68
CA PHE A 184 3.99 -18.27 -8.97
C PHE A 184 4.91 -19.28 -8.31
N THR A 185 6.17 -18.95 -8.18
CA THR A 185 7.21 -19.68 -7.46
C THR A 185 7.97 -18.71 -6.59
N VAL A 186 8.56 -19.19 -5.50
CA VAL A 186 9.47 -18.37 -4.70
C VAL A 186 10.85 -18.44 -5.31
N GLU A 187 11.33 -17.33 -5.84
CA GLU A 187 12.70 -17.23 -6.38
C GLU A 187 13.68 -16.79 -5.29
N GLY A 188 14.94 -17.22 -5.43
CA GLY A 188 16.00 -16.94 -4.47
C GLY A 188 15.91 -17.71 -3.15
N GLU A 189 16.60 -17.23 -2.12
CA GLU A 189 16.73 -17.89 -0.83
C GLU A 189 15.44 -17.81 0.00
N ARG A 190 15.21 -18.84 0.85
CA ARG A 190 14.06 -18.93 1.76
C ARG A 190 14.35 -18.19 3.08
N GLU A 191 14.64 -16.92 2.97
CA GLU A 191 14.90 -16.05 4.11
C GLU A 191 13.69 -15.18 4.44
N ALA A 192 13.54 -14.80 5.71
CA ALA A 192 12.49 -13.89 6.15
C ALA A 192 12.88 -12.41 5.86
N ARG A 193 13.48 -12.15 4.70
CA ARG A 193 13.91 -10.83 4.26
C ARG A 193 13.92 -10.72 2.74
N GLN A 194 13.72 -9.52 2.25
CA GLN A 194 13.88 -9.14 0.85
C GLN A 194 14.05 -7.64 0.71
N ALA A 195 14.31 -7.19 -0.49
CA ALA A 195 14.20 -5.79 -0.86
C ALA A 195 13.44 -5.65 -2.19
N VAL A 196 12.79 -4.51 -2.38
CA VAL A 196 12.08 -4.19 -3.62
C VAL A 196 12.38 -2.74 -3.98
N TRP A 197 12.90 -2.50 -5.18
CA TRP A 197 12.91 -1.16 -5.75
C TRP A 197 11.51 -0.81 -6.21
N ILE A 198 11.03 0.37 -5.84
CA ILE A 198 9.69 0.86 -6.18
C ILE A 198 9.76 2.30 -6.68
N LYS A 199 8.95 2.62 -7.69
CA LYS A 199 8.60 3.98 -8.10
C LYS A 199 7.26 3.97 -8.84
N SER A 200 6.57 5.12 -8.95
CA SER A 200 5.40 5.20 -9.83
C SER A 200 5.79 5.03 -11.31
N LEU A 201 4.85 4.56 -12.14
CA LEU A 201 5.08 4.33 -13.58
C LEU A 201 5.30 5.63 -14.37
N GLY A 202 5.00 6.78 -13.81
CA GLY A 202 5.19 8.08 -14.42
C GLY A 202 5.33 9.17 -13.36
N GLU A 203 5.55 10.39 -13.83
CA GLU A 203 5.68 11.56 -12.98
C GLU A 203 4.38 11.87 -12.24
N LEU A 204 4.48 12.16 -10.95
CA LEU A 204 3.38 12.58 -10.09
C LEU A 204 3.34 14.11 -9.98
N PRO A 205 2.13 14.70 -9.80
CA PRO A 205 2.01 16.11 -9.46
C PRO A 205 2.91 16.52 -8.30
N ASP A 206 3.40 17.74 -8.32
CA ASP A 206 4.33 18.28 -7.32
C ASP A 206 3.60 18.67 -6.01
N ASP A 207 2.95 17.68 -5.40
CA ASP A 207 2.25 17.77 -4.13
C ASP A 207 2.88 16.81 -3.12
N PRO A 208 3.56 17.30 -2.06
CA PRO A 208 4.19 16.46 -1.07
C PRO A 208 3.25 15.47 -0.38
N ASN A 209 1.97 15.80 -0.22
CA ASN A 209 0.99 14.93 0.42
C ASN A 209 0.57 13.80 -0.52
N LEU A 210 0.51 14.07 -1.82
CA LEU A 210 0.29 13.03 -2.83
C LEU A 210 1.44 12.02 -2.85
N HIS A 211 2.70 12.46 -2.79
CA HIS A 211 3.85 11.56 -2.70
C HIS A 211 3.82 10.71 -1.41
N ARG A 212 3.42 11.28 -0.27
CA ARG A 212 3.24 10.51 0.98
C ARG A 212 2.10 9.49 0.86
N ALA A 213 0.99 9.84 0.23
CA ALA A 213 -0.12 8.92 -0.05
C ALA A 213 0.30 7.81 -1.01
N ALA A 214 1.10 8.13 -2.03
CA ALA A 214 1.68 7.15 -2.96
C ALA A 214 2.58 6.13 -2.24
N LEU A 215 3.38 6.58 -1.27
CA LEU A 215 4.24 5.70 -0.48
C LEU A 215 3.44 4.73 0.39
N VAL A 216 2.41 5.19 1.10
CA VAL A 216 1.59 4.28 1.92
C VAL A 216 0.79 3.32 1.05
N TYR A 217 0.33 3.76 -0.12
CA TYR A 217 -0.31 2.88 -1.09
C TYR A 217 0.64 1.76 -1.55
N ALA A 218 1.85 2.13 -1.98
CA ALA A 218 2.84 1.18 -2.49
C ALA A 218 3.41 0.25 -1.41
N SER A 219 3.50 0.71 -0.17
CA SER A 219 4.08 -0.06 0.94
C SER A 219 3.30 -1.34 1.26
N ASP A 220 1.99 -1.39 0.97
CA ASP A 220 1.15 -2.56 1.23
C ASP A 220 1.29 -3.68 0.16
N TYR A 221 1.91 -3.40 -1.01
CA TYR A 221 2.02 -4.41 -2.07
C TYR A 221 2.82 -5.65 -1.67
N THR A 222 3.92 -5.46 -0.94
CA THR A 222 4.94 -6.50 -0.77
C THR A 222 5.34 -6.75 0.69
N ILE A 223 4.82 -5.97 1.63
CA ILE A 223 5.30 -6.00 3.03
C ILE A 223 5.19 -7.39 3.69
N LEU A 224 4.20 -8.20 3.34
CA LEU A 224 4.04 -9.56 3.91
C LEU A 224 4.84 -10.64 3.15
N GLU A 225 5.51 -10.30 2.06
CA GLU A 225 6.30 -11.25 1.27
C GLU A 225 7.47 -11.91 2.03
N PRO A 226 8.17 -11.25 2.97
CA PRO A 226 9.19 -11.93 3.78
C PRO A 226 8.66 -13.13 4.56
N VAL A 227 7.41 -13.05 5.06
CA VAL A 227 6.74 -14.19 5.70
C VAL A 227 6.55 -15.32 4.70
N MET A 228 6.02 -15.00 3.52
CA MET A 228 5.75 -15.98 2.47
C MET A 228 7.04 -16.62 1.95
N ARG A 229 8.06 -15.81 1.69
CA ARG A 229 9.38 -16.26 1.23
C ARG A 229 10.01 -17.28 2.19
N LYS A 230 10.00 -16.98 3.49
CA LYS A 230 10.54 -17.88 4.52
C LYS A 230 9.90 -19.27 4.49
N HIS A 231 8.62 -19.34 4.17
CA HIS A 231 7.81 -20.56 4.19
C HIS A 231 7.59 -21.19 2.79
N ASP A 232 8.30 -20.70 1.77
CA ASP A 232 8.17 -21.19 0.37
C ASP A 232 6.73 -21.10 -0.16
N VAL A 233 6.07 -19.99 0.11
CA VAL A 233 4.68 -19.73 -0.28
C VAL A 233 4.64 -18.66 -1.36
N ALA A 234 4.14 -19.00 -2.55
CA ALA A 234 3.93 -18.05 -3.64
C ALA A 234 2.52 -17.45 -3.61
N TRP A 235 2.35 -16.27 -4.20
CA TRP A 235 1.06 -15.56 -4.28
C TRP A 235 -0.02 -16.35 -5.00
N ALA A 236 0.33 -17.06 -6.08
CA ALA A 236 -0.61 -17.84 -6.87
C ALA A 236 -1.00 -19.18 -6.24
N ARG A 237 -0.51 -19.47 -5.04
CA ARG A 237 -0.84 -20.72 -4.35
C ARG A 237 -2.34 -20.76 -4.02
N PRO A 238 -3.10 -21.78 -4.49
CA PRO A 238 -4.58 -21.77 -4.44
C PRO A 238 -5.15 -21.95 -3.03
N ASP A 239 -4.38 -22.56 -2.11
CA ASP A 239 -4.76 -22.78 -0.71
C ASP A 239 -4.27 -21.66 0.24
N LEU A 240 -3.59 -20.63 -0.30
CA LEU A 240 -3.18 -19.47 0.46
C LEU A 240 -4.40 -18.59 0.82
N LYS A 241 -4.52 -18.30 2.12
CA LYS A 241 -5.42 -17.26 2.63
C LYS A 241 -4.60 -16.19 3.30
N MET A 242 -4.66 -15.00 2.74
CA MET A 242 -3.94 -13.84 3.24
C MET A 242 -4.85 -12.62 3.35
N ALA A 243 -4.64 -11.84 4.42
CA ALA A 243 -5.27 -10.55 4.62
C ALA A 243 -4.41 -9.71 5.58
N SER A 244 -4.23 -8.43 5.27
CA SER A 244 -3.66 -7.46 6.20
C SER A 244 -4.58 -7.30 7.41
N LEU A 245 -4.02 -7.18 8.61
CA LEU A 245 -4.75 -6.96 9.87
C LEU A 245 -4.59 -5.53 10.36
N ASP A 246 -3.38 -5.00 10.27
CA ASP A 246 -3.05 -3.61 10.56
C ASP A 246 -2.02 -3.09 9.56
N HIS A 247 -1.73 -1.81 9.64
CA HIS A 247 -0.61 -1.17 8.94
C HIS A 247 -0.20 0.07 9.71
N ALA A 248 1.10 0.21 9.96
CA ALA A 248 1.67 1.39 10.56
C ALA A 248 2.80 1.92 9.69
N MET A 249 2.87 3.24 9.52
CA MET A 249 3.92 3.90 8.76
C MET A 249 4.35 5.19 9.45
N TRP A 250 5.66 5.45 9.47
CA TRP A 250 6.29 6.68 9.94
C TRP A 250 7.10 7.28 8.81
N TRP A 251 6.81 8.52 8.45
CA TRP A 251 7.58 9.30 7.48
C TRP A 251 8.64 10.11 8.24
N HIS A 252 9.90 9.87 7.91
CA HIS A 252 11.04 10.56 8.53
C HIS A 252 11.51 11.76 7.71
N ARG A 253 11.44 11.62 6.38
CA ARG A 253 11.86 12.64 5.41
C ARG A 253 10.94 12.63 4.21
N PHE A 254 10.92 13.73 3.49
CA PHE A 254 10.24 13.78 2.21
C PHE A 254 11.06 13.07 1.12
N ALA A 255 10.39 12.34 0.24
CA ALA A 255 10.90 11.83 -1.02
C ALA A 255 9.80 11.82 -2.07
N ARG A 256 10.20 11.92 -3.33
CA ARG A 256 9.31 11.72 -4.46
C ARG A 256 9.05 10.23 -4.67
N ALA A 257 7.80 9.85 -4.83
CA ALA A 257 7.41 8.46 -5.08
C ALA A 257 7.52 8.06 -6.57
N ASP A 258 7.83 9.01 -7.45
CA ASP A 258 8.15 8.83 -8.86
C ASP A 258 9.66 8.74 -9.14
N GLU A 259 10.49 8.76 -8.10
CA GLU A 259 11.89 8.41 -8.12
C GLU A 259 12.10 7.00 -7.52
N TRP A 260 13.23 6.35 -7.84
CA TRP A 260 13.54 5.05 -7.28
C TRP A 260 13.74 5.09 -5.77
N LEU A 261 13.01 4.25 -5.07
CA LEU A 261 13.11 4.04 -3.64
C LEU A 261 13.37 2.57 -3.34
N LEU A 262 14.30 2.29 -2.43
CA LEU A 262 14.60 0.95 -1.96
C LEU A 262 13.73 0.60 -0.75
N TYR A 263 12.85 -0.36 -0.88
CA TYR A 263 12.02 -0.87 0.21
C TYR A 263 12.59 -2.18 0.75
N THR A 264 13.35 -2.13 1.83
CA THR A 264 13.87 -3.32 2.53
C THR A 264 12.82 -3.85 3.48
N GLN A 265 12.66 -5.16 3.52
CA GLN A 265 11.60 -5.83 4.27
C GLN A 265 12.13 -7.05 5.02
N SER A 266 11.63 -7.28 6.23
CA SER A 266 11.98 -8.45 7.04
C SER A 266 10.79 -8.89 7.90
N SER A 267 10.73 -10.20 8.22
CA SER A 267 9.75 -10.73 9.16
C SER A 267 10.46 -11.28 10.40
N PRO A 268 10.24 -10.69 11.57
CA PRO A 268 10.82 -11.23 12.81
C PRO A 268 10.09 -12.47 13.32
N SER A 269 8.81 -12.66 12.94
CA SER A 269 7.99 -13.75 13.48
C SER A 269 6.77 -14.06 12.60
N ALA A 270 6.45 -15.36 12.52
CA ALA A 270 5.15 -15.85 12.07
C ALA A 270 4.67 -16.91 13.04
N SER A 271 3.45 -16.76 13.58
CA SER A 271 2.83 -17.69 14.54
C SER A 271 1.32 -17.53 14.59
N GLY A 272 0.60 -18.56 15.00
CA GLY A 272 -0.86 -18.49 15.17
C GLY A 272 -1.63 -18.12 13.89
N GLY A 273 -1.07 -18.41 12.71
CA GLY A 273 -1.68 -18.07 11.42
C GLY A 273 -1.53 -16.58 11.06
N ARG A 274 -0.61 -15.86 11.70
CA ARG A 274 -0.24 -14.46 11.42
C ARG A 274 1.26 -14.34 11.21
N GLY A 275 1.67 -13.31 10.48
CA GLY A 275 3.06 -12.91 10.34
C GLY A 275 3.21 -11.40 10.51
N LEU A 276 4.20 -10.99 11.29
CA LEU A 276 4.62 -9.60 11.41
C LEU A 276 5.72 -9.33 10.40
N ALA A 277 5.63 -8.23 9.70
CA ALA A 277 6.69 -7.74 8.81
C ALA A 277 7.04 -6.29 9.12
N LEU A 278 8.31 -5.97 8.96
CA LEU A 278 8.89 -4.64 9.15
C LEU A 278 9.56 -4.20 7.86
N GLY A 279 9.42 -2.94 7.53
CA GLY A 279 9.98 -2.36 6.31
C GLY A 279 10.69 -1.03 6.56
N ARG A 280 11.65 -0.71 5.70
CA ARG A 280 12.32 0.60 5.64
C ARG A 280 12.44 1.03 4.20
N ILE A 281 12.09 2.28 3.92
CA ILE A 281 12.16 2.86 2.59
C ILE A 281 13.29 3.88 2.58
N TYR A 282 14.20 3.74 1.62
CA TYR A 282 15.34 4.63 1.41
C TYR A 282 15.27 5.24 0.02
N ASP A 283 15.80 6.45 -0.13
CA ASP A 283 16.06 7.03 -1.45
C ASP A 283 17.43 6.57 -2.00
N LEU A 284 17.77 7.04 -3.21
CA LEU A 284 19.01 6.70 -3.87
C LEU A 284 20.27 7.26 -3.17
N ASP A 285 20.11 8.29 -2.35
CA ASP A 285 21.20 8.86 -1.55
C ASP A 285 21.40 8.10 -0.22
N GLY A 286 20.59 7.06 0.05
CA GLY A 286 20.63 6.27 1.27
C GLY A 286 19.93 6.93 2.46
N ARG A 287 19.15 8.00 2.24
CA ARG A 287 18.37 8.63 3.32
C ARG A 287 17.17 7.76 3.65
N LEU A 288 16.95 7.49 4.94
CA LEU A 288 15.77 6.78 5.42
C LEU A 288 14.55 7.70 5.32
N ILE A 289 13.64 7.35 4.43
CA ILE A 289 12.42 8.11 4.13
C ILE A 289 11.28 7.69 5.04
N ALA A 290 11.07 6.37 5.18
CA ALA A 290 9.97 5.87 6.00
C ALA A 290 10.28 4.52 6.64
N SER A 291 9.59 4.24 7.76
CA SER A 291 9.52 2.93 8.39
C SER A 291 8.08 2.41 8.32
N VAL A 292 7.93 1.09 8.13
CA VAL A 292 6.64 0.42 7.99
C VAL A 292 6.59 -0.80 8.90
N ALA A 293 5.41 -1.09 9.46
CA ALA A 293 5.14 -2.33 10.17
C ALA A 293 3.74 -2.83 9.82
N GLN A 294 3.59 -4.13 9.59
CA GLN A 294 2.29 -4.74 9.28
C GLN A 294 2.20 -6.16 9.83
N GLU A 295 1.13 -6.45 10.57
CA GLU A 295 0.74 -7.83 10.82
C GLU A 295 -0.32 -8.27 9.78
N GLY A 296 -0.18 -9.47 9.26
CA GLY A 296 -1.14 -10.06 8.34
C GLY A 296 -1.50 -11.49 8.73
N MET A 297 -2.74 -11.88 8.45
CA MET A 297 -3.12 -13.28 8.44
C MET A 297 -2.44 -13.95 7.24
N VAL A 298 -1.65 -14.98 7.48
CA VAL A 298 -1.02 -15.81 6.45
C VAL A 298 -1.29 -17.29 6.81
N ARG A 299 -2.16 -17.94 6.06
CA ARG A 299 -2.58 -19.32 6.30
C ARG A 299 -2.52 -20.12 5.01
N VAL A 300 -1.90 -21.27 5.07
CA VAL A 300 -1.95 -22.29 4.04
C VAL A 300 -2.84 -23.41 4.58
N LYS A 301 -3.90 -23.76 3.85
CA LYS A 301 -4.73 -24.90 4.23
C LYS A 301 -3.94 -26.17 3.89
N GLY A 302 -3.72 -27.02 4.88
CA GLY A 302 -3.22 -28.38 4.71
C GLY A 302 -4.29 -29.29 4.12
#